data_8b544b041b62341428f09f400073c321
#
_entry.id   8b544b041b62341428f09f400073c321
#
_cell.length_a   1.000
_cell.length_b   1.000
_cell.length_c   1.000
_cell.angle_alpha   90.00
_cell.angle_beta   90.00
_cell.angle_gamma   90.00
#
_symmetry.space_group_name_H-M   'P 1'
#
loop_
_entity.id
_entity.type
_entity.pdbx_description
1 polymer ?
#
loop_
_entity_poly.entity_id
_entity_poly.type
_entity_poly.pdbx_seq_one_letter_code
_entity_poly.pdbx_strand_id
1 'polypeptide(L)'
;MRVFLLGASGTIGMATARALMHQGHEVVCFLRHSPSRKTSNTQDNLLELLAGATLRFGDPCSLSSLQNDGFAHERFDAVVSCLASRTGTPKDAWLVDHQAHLFVLQAAKESGVRYFVQLSAICVQKPLLAFQHAKLAFEKALMASGLTYIIVRPTAFFKSLSGQLERVKKGKPFLIFGNGELTACKPISDDDLGNFIAGCLQDPSKHNQILPIGGPGPAMTPREQGAYLFQLLGKTPRFKSVPVGLLDVIIGLLSVVGKVIPAAADKAELARIGRYYATESMLVWNASSQQYDADGTPSHGRQTLLDAYAAWLQGEGAPDRREHAVF
;
A
#
# COMPACT_ATOMS: atom_id res chain seq x y z
N MET A 1 -5.89 -8.71 -22.59
CA MET A 1 -4.45 -8.83 -22.38
C MET A 1 -4.17 -9.94 -21.42
N ARG A 2 -3.00 -10.55 -21.52
CA ARG A 2 -2.49 -11.49 -20.53
C ARG A 2 -1.61 -10.76 -19.53
N VAL A 3 -2.01 -10.74 -18.26
CA VAL A 3 -1.42 -9.90 -17.21
C VAL A 3 -0.76 -10.76 -16.14
N PHE A 4 0.50 -10.50 -15.84
CA PHE A 4 1.24 -11.08 -14.73
C PHE A 4 1.11 -10.19 -13.50
N LEU A 5 0.47 -10.69 -12.44
CA LEU A 5 0.17 -9.93 -11.23
C LEU A 5 0.98 -10.42 -10.04
N LEU A 6 1.72 -9.51 -9.41
CA LEU A 6 2.41 -9.73 -8.14
C LEU A 6 1.68 -9.06 -6.98
N GLY A 7 1.76 -9.67 -5.81
CA GLY A 7 1.15 -9.11 -4.60
C GLY A 7 -0.35 -9.41 -4.46
N ALA A 8 -0.92 -10.32 -5.25
CA ALA A 8 -2.34 -10.68 -5.22
C ALA A 8 -2.82 -11.27 -3.88
N SER A 9 -1.93 -11.64 -2.97
CA SER A 9 -2.30 -12.05 -1.61
C SER A 9 -2.58 -10.89 -0.65
N GLY A 10 -2.25 -9.65 -1.04
CA GLY A 10 -2.59 -8.43 -0.31
C GLY A 10 -3.95 -7.88 -0.73
N THR A 11 -4.55 -7.00 0.10
CA THR A 11 -5.91 -6.48 -0.14
C THR A 11 -6.01 -5.72 -1.47
N ILE A 12 -5.05 -4.83 -1.75
CA ILE A 12 -5.01 -4.07 -3.02
C ILE A 12 -4.77 -5.00 -4.22
N GLY A 13 -3.81 -5.94 -4.10
CA GLY A 13 -3.52 -6.88 -5.19
C GLY A 13 -4.71 -7.80 -5.51
N MET A 14 -5.45 -8.21 -4.50
CA MET A 14 -6.68 -8.99 -4.66
C MET A 14 -7.79 -8.19 -5.36
N ALA A 15 -8.00 -6.94 -4.94
CA ALA A 15 -8.95 -6.03 -5.59
C ALA A 15 -8.54 -5.76 -7.06
N THR A 16 -7.23 -5.58 -7.30
CA THR A 16 -6.67 -5.42 -8.65
C THR A 16 -6.88 -6.67 -9.51
N ALA A 17 -6.70 -7.89 -8.96
CA ALA A 17 -6.96 -9.13 -9.68
C ALA A 17 -8.42 -9.20 -10.15
N ARG A 18 -9.37 -8.94 -9.23
CA ARG A 18 -10.81 -8.91 -9.56
C ARG A 18 -11.13 -7.88 -10.63
N ALA A 19 -10.58 -6.68 -10.51
CA ALA A 19 -10.82 -5.61 -11.47
C ALA A 19 -10.28 -5.96 -12.87
N LEU A 20 -9.08 -6.54 -12.95
CA LEU A 20 -8.48 -7.01 -14.21
C LEU A 20 -9.33 -8.10 -14.87
N MET A 21 -9.76 -9.11 -14.10
CA MET A 21 -10.62 -10.18 -14.61
C MET A 21 -11.98 -9.65 -15.08
N HIS A 22 -12.57 -8.71 -14.32
CA HIS A 22 -13.84 -8.06 -14.70
C HIS A 22 -13.71 -7.26 -16.01
N GLN A 23 -12.53 -6.71 -16.30
CA GLN A 23 -12.22 -6.02 -17.57
C GLN A 23 -11.85 -6.99 -18.71
N GLY A 24 -11.99 -8.31 -18.52
CA GLY A 24 -11.73 -9.34 -19.52
C GLY A 24 -10.25 -9.65 -19.76
N HIS A 25 -9.37 -9.36 -18.80
CA HIS A 25 -7.97 -9.77 -18.87
C HIS A 25 -7.78 -11.22 -18.38
N GLU A 26 -6.87 -11.97 -19.01
CA GLU A 26 -6.34 -13.21 -18.47
C GLU A 26 -5.30 -12.87 -17.40
N VAL A 27 -5.55 -13.25 -16.14
CA VAL A 27 -4.71 -12.88 -15.00
C VAL A 27 -3.95 -14.09 -14.48
N VAL A 28 -2.62 -13.97 -14.41
CA VAL A 28 -1.74 -14.96 -13.78
C VAL A 28 -1.18 -14.32 -12.51
N CYS A 29 -1.61 -14.81 -11.35
CA CYS A 29 -1.18 -14.33 -10.04
C CYS A 29 0.05 -15.11 -9.56
N PHE A 30 1.17 -14.42 -9.33
CA PHE A 30 2.37 -15.03 -8.76
C PHE A 30 2.43 -14.82 -7.26
N LEU A 31 2.39 -15.93 -6.52
CA LEU A 31 2.22 -15.97 -5.06
C LEU A 31 3.44 -16.61 -4.41
N ARG A 32 3.80 -16.14 -3.21
CA ARG A 32 4.85 -16.78 -2.42
C ARG A 32 4.35 -18.09 -1.79
N HIS A 33 5.17 -19.12 -1.79
CA HIS A 33 4.97 -20.25 -0.91
C HIS A 33 5.03 -19.78 0.54
N SER A 34 3.95 -19.94 1.29
CA SER A 34 3.92 -19.62 2.72
C SER A 34 3.85 -20.88 3.57
N PRO A 35 4.93 -21.26 4.24
CA PRO A 35 4.94 -22.41 5.14
C PRO A 35 4.02 -22.22 6.36
N SER A 36 3.74 -20.95 6.73
CA SER A 36 2.90 -20.59 7.88
C SER A 36 1.40 -20.57 7.57
N ARG A 37 0.99 -20.69 6.30
CA ARG A 37 -0.42 -20.79 5.89
C ARG A 37 -0.94 -22.24 5.90
N LYS A 38 -0.45 -23.07 6.81
CA LYS A 38 -0.89 -24.47 6.98
C LYS A 38 -2.28 -24.65 7.61
N THR A 39 -3.02 -23.59 7.88
CA THR A 39 -4.45 -23.70 8.15
C THR A 39 -5.17 -23.71 6.80
N SER A 40 -5.75 -24.85 6.42
CA SER A 40 -6.51 -25.09 5.20
C SER A 40 -7.45 -23.94 4.83
N ASN A 41 -8.14 -23.34 5.80
CA ASN A 41 -9.09 -22.25 5.62
C ASN A 41 -8.52 -20.96 4.99
N THR A 42 -7.23 -20.63 5.20
CA THR A 42 -6.67 -19.35 4.67
C THR A 42 -6.24 -19.50 3.21
N GLN A 43 -5.82 -20.69 2.81
CA GLN A 43 -5.44 -20.96 1.42
C GLN A 43 -6.68 -21.20 0.55
N ASP A 44 -7.67 -21.92 1.08
CA ASP A 44 -8.95 -22.14 0.41
C ASP A 44 -9.69 -20.82 0.16
N ASN A 45 -9.73 -19.91 1.14
CA ASN A 45 -10.28 -18.57 0.97
C ASN A 45 -9.54 -17.75 -0.11
N LEU A 46 -8.20 -17.86 -0.21
CA LEU A 46 -7.45 -17.15 -1.24
C LEU A 46 -7.75 -17.70 -2.63
N LEU A 47 -7.88 -19.03 -2.77
CA LEU A 47 -8.25 -19.70 -4.02
C LEU A 47 -9.66 -19.28 -4.47
N GLU A 48 -10.60 -19.19 -3.54
CA GLU A 48 -11.96 -18.74 -3.82
C GLU A 48 -11.99 -17.25 -4.22
N LEU A 49 -11.28 -16.39 -3.50
CA LEU A 49 -11.21 -14.95 -3.77
C LEU A 49 -10.50 -14.58 -5.09
N LEU A 50 -9.64 -15.46 -5.58
CA LEU A 50 -8.93 -15.33 -6.87
C LEU A 50 -9.48 -16.31 -7.93
N ALA A 51 -10.68 -16.84 -7.72
CA ALA A 51 -11.33 -17.73 -8.70
C ALA A 51 -11.41 -17.05 -10.07
N GLY A 52 -10.98 -17.75 -11.11
CA GLY A 52 -10.87 -17.21 -12.47
C GLY A 52 -9.46 -16.74 -12.86
N ALA A 53 -8.54 -16.54 -11.91
CA ALA A 53 -7.13 -16.30 -12.20
C ALA A 53 -6.33 -17.59 -12.21
N THR A 54 -5.27 -17.65 -13.02
CA THR A 54 -4.26 -18.72 -12.93
C THR A 54 -3.32 -18.41 -11.76
N LEU A 55 -3.14 -19.36 -10.85
CA LEU A 55 -2.24 -19.18 -9.70
C LEU A 55 -0.92 -19.93 -9.95
N ARG A 56 0.20 -19.20 -9.74
CA ARG A 56 1.56 -19.72 -9.77
C ARG A 56 2.26 -19.43 -8.46
N PHE A 57 3.15 -20.29 -8.03
CA PHE A 57 3.82 -20.18 -6.75
C PHE A 57 5.33 -20.19 -6.93
N GLY A 58 6.01 -19.30 -6.20
CA GLY A 58 7.46 -19.18 -6.20
C GLY A 58 7.96 -18.04 -5.32
N ASP A 59 9.21 -17.64 -5.55
CA ASP A 59 9.85 -16.55 -4.82
C ASP A 59 10.10 -15.33 -5.73
N PRO A 60 9.41 -14.20 -5.52
CA PRO A 60 9.67 -12.99 -6.30
C PRO A 60 11.06 -12.38 -6.07
N CYS A 61 11.77 -12.81 -5.01
CA CYS A 61 13.15 -12.39 -4.75
C CYS A 61 14.19 -13.29 -5.45
N SER A 62 13.76 -14.24 -6.28
CA SER A 62 14.62 -15.12 -7.08
C SER A 62 14.32 -14.95 -8.57
N LEU A 63 15.30 -14.51 -9.35
CA LEU A 63 15.16 -14.35 -10.80
C LEU A 63 14.81 -15.70 -11.47
N SER A 64 15.48 -16.78 -11.07
CA SER A 64 15.22 -18.12 -11.64
C SER A 64 13.80 -18.61 -11.32
N SER A 65 13.27 -18.34 -10.11
CA SER A 65 11.89 -18.66 -9.77
C SER A 65 10.89 -17.83 -10.58
N LEU A 66 11.17 -16.55 -10.80
CA LEU A 66 10.35 -15.71 -11.67
C LEU A 66 10.32 -16.24 -13.11
N GLN A 67 11.47 -16.64 -13.67
CA GLN A 67 11.58 -17.15 -15.04
C GLN A 67 10.89 -18.52 -15.20
N ASN A 68 11.17 -19.46 -14.29
CA ASN A 68 10.74 -20.87 -14.42
C ASN A 68 9.33 -21.09 -13.86
N ASP A 69 9.05 -20.58 -12.65
CA ASP A 69 7.79 -20.83 -11.96
C ASP A 69 6.76 -19.73 -12.22
N GLY A 70 7.23 -18.47 -12.36
CA GLY A 70 6.40 -17.29 -12.56
C GLY A 70 5.97 -17.12 -14.01
N PHE A 71 6.85 -16.58 -14.83
CA PHE A 71 6.60 -16.38 -16.27
C PHE A 71 6.56 -17.70 -17.04
N ALA A 72 7.25 -18.74 -16.57
CA ALA A 72 7.28 -20.09 -17.17
C ALA A 72 7.60 -20.08 -18.68
N HIS A 73 8.49 -19.18 -19.09
CA HIS A 73 8.89 -18.94 -20.48
C HIS A 73 7.72 -18.58 -21.42
N GLU A 74 6.59 -18.16 -20.89
CA GLU A 74 5.43 -17.74 -21.65
C GLU A 74 5.43 -16.23 -21.90
N ARG A 75 4.62 -15.79 -22.87
CA ARG A 75 4.47 -14.37 -23.20
C ARG A 75 3.38 -13.71 -22.37
N PHE A 76 3.63 -12.48 -21.97
CA PHE A 76 2.68 -11.62 -21.28
C PHE A 76 2.63 -10.24 -21.95
N ASP A 77 1.46 -9.60 -21.92
CA ASP A 77 1.29 -8.24 -22.42
C ASP A 77 1.70 -7.21 -21.38
N ALA A 78 1.37 -7.47 -20.11
CA ALA A 78 1.58 -6.54 -19.02
C ALA A 78 2.02 -7.23 -17.72
N VAL A 79 2.78 -6.48 -16.91
CA VAL A 79 3.01 -6.76 -15.49
C VAL A 79 2.25 -5.72 -14.67
N VAL A 80 1.56 -6.17 -13.62
CA VAL A 80 1.01 -5.31 -12.58
C VAL A 80 1.62 -5.73 -11.24
N SER A 81 2.34 -4.84 -10.58
CA SER A 81 2.96 -5.14 -9.29
C SER A 81 2.30 -4.35 -8.16
N CYS A 82 1.60 -5.08 -7.30
CA CYS A 82 1.14 -4.65 -5.98
C CYS A 82 2.04 -5.22 -4.86
N LEU A 83 3.24 -5.69 -5.22
CA LEU A 83 4.21 -6.22 -4.27
C LEU A 83 4.83 -5.07 -3.46
N ALA A 84 4.95 -5.27 -2.15
CA ALA A 84 5.63 -4.34 -1.26
C ALA A 84 6.31 -5.08 -0.11
N SER A 85 7.32 -4.46 0.48
CA SER A 85 7.94 -4.92 1.72
C SER A 85 6.90 -4.97 2.84
N ARG A 86 7.02 -5.97 3.72
CA ARG A 86 6.05 -6.18 4.80
C ARG A 86 6.31 -5.25 5.98
N THR A 87 7.57 -5.01 6.30
CA THR A 87 7.98 -4.25 7.48
C THR A 87 8.45 -2.84 7.16
N GLY A 88 8.89 -2.58 5.92
CA GLY A 88 9.52 -1.33 5.52
C GLY A 88 10.91 -1.10 6.15
N THR A 89 11.43 -2.07 6.92
CA THR A 89 12.81 -1.99 7.45
C THR A 89 13.83 -1.99 6.30
N PRO A 90 15.05 -1.45 6.50
CA PRO A 90 16.00 -1.27 5.40
C PRO A 90 16.27 -2.55 4.60
N LYS A 91 16.49 -3.68 5.28
CA LYS A 91 16.76 -4.95 4.62
C LYS A 91 15.57 -5.44 3.79
N ASP A 92 14.37 -5.42 4.37
CA ASP A 92 13.14 -5.87 3.72
C ASP A 92 12.77 -4.94 2.55
N ALA A 93 12.89 -3.63 2.75
CA ALA A 93 12.61 -2.63 1.73
C ALA A 93 13.51 -2.77 0.50
N TRP A 94 14.83 -2.81 0.68
CA TRP A 94 15.75 -2.94 -0.45
C TRP A 94 15.64 -4.30 -1.14
N LEU A 95 15.34 -5.37 -0.39
CA LEU A 95 15.12 -6.69 -0.98
C LEU A 95 13.84 -6.74 -1.82
N VAL A 96 12.71 -6.25 -1.28
CA VAL A 96 11.40 -6.43 -1.90
C VAL A 96 11.02 -5.24 -2.78
N ASP A 97 11.10 -3.99 -2.27
CA ASP A 97 10.67 -2.81 -3.03
C ASP A 97 11.65 -2.41 -4.14
N HIS A 98 12.90 -2.91 -4.11
CA HIS A 98 13.90 -2.64 -5.15
C HIS A 98 14.38 -3.90 -5.86
N GLN A 99 15.13 -4.80 -5.18
CA GLN A 99 15.82 -5.91 -5.84
C GLN A 99 14.86 -6.91 -6.50
N ALA A 100 13.79 -7.32 -5.79
CA ALA A 100 12.78 -8.22 -6.36
C ALA A 100 12.13 -7.60 -7.59
N HIS A 101 11.82 -6.30 -7.55
CA HIS A 101 11.25 -5.59 -8.70
C HIS A 101 12.21 -5.49 -9.89
N LEU A 102 13.53 -5.37 -9.65
CA LEU A 102 14.53 -5.45 -10.74
C LEU A 102 14.53 -6.83 -11.41
N PHE A 103 14.41 -7.90 -10.63
CA PHE A 103 14.27 -9.26 -11.18
C PHE A 103 12.96 -9.42 -11.97
N VAL A 104 11.85 -8.88 -11.44
CA VAL A 104 10.57 -8.87 -12.17
C VAL A 104 10.70 -8.10 -13.48
N LEU A 105 11.34 -6.94 -13.46
CA LEU A 105 11.55 -6.12 -14.66
C LEU A 105 12.38 -6.85 -15.71
N GLN A 106 13.43 -7.55 -15.29
CA GLN A 106 14.26 -8.37 -16.18
C GLN A 106 13.43 -9.49 -16.81
N ALA A 107 12.76 -10.32 -16.01
CA ALA A 107 11.94 -11.43 -16.48
C ALA A 107 10.77 -10.95 -17.38
N ALA A 108 10.18 -9.80 -17.07
CA ALA A 108 9.14 -9.16 -17.88
C ALA A 108 9.64 -8.81 -19.28
N LYS A 109 10.82 -8.22 -19.39
CA LYS A 109 11.43 -7.91 -20.71
C LYS A 109 11.71 -9.16 -21.54
N GLU A 110 12.23 -10.22 -20.91
CA GLU A 110 12.48 -11.51 -21.55
C GLU A 110 11.18 -12.19 -22.04
N SER A 111 10.05 -11.96 -21.33
CA SER A 111 8.72 -12.49 -21.68
C SER A 111 7.92 -11.62 -22.66
N GLY A 112 8.53 -10.56 -23.19
CA GLY A 112 7.92 -9.70 -24.21
C GLY A 112 6.85 -8.74 -23.67
N VAL A 113 6.88 -8.45 -22.37
CA VAL A 113 5.97 -7.49 -21.72
C VAL A 113 6.17 -6.10 -22.30
N ARG A 114 5.06 -5.41 -22.56
CA ARG A 114 5.05 -4.02 -23.06
C ARG A 114 4.70 -3.01 -21.99
N TYR A 115 3.81 -3.37 -21.06
CA TYR A 115 3.27 -2.48 -20.03
C TYR A 115 3.68 -2.91 -18.64
N PHE A 116 4.14 -2.00 -17.82
CA PHE A 116 4.45 -2.25 -16.42
C PHE A 116 3.73 -1.24 -15.52
N VAL A 117 2.75 -1.71 -14.74
CA VAL A 117 2.05 -0.91 -13.75
C VAL A 117 2.64 -1.20 -12.37
N GLN A 118 3.18 -0.17 -11.74
CA GLN A 118 3.78 -0.24 -10.41
C GLN A 118 2.91 0.46 -9.38
N LEU A 119 2.47 -0.27 -8.36
CA LEU A 119 1.89 0.33 -7.16
C LEU A 119 3.03 0.83 -6.25
N SER A 120 3.21 2.13 -6.24
CA SER A 120 4.15 2.84 -5.36
C SER A 120 3.40 3.44 -4.15
N ALA A 121 3.78 4.61 -3.68
CA ALA A 121 3.13 5.33 -2.59
C ALA A 121 3.35 6.84 -2.70
N ILE A 122 2.38 7.66 -2.32
CA ILE A 122 2.51 9.12 -2.41
C ILE A 122 3.62 9.67 -1.50
N CYS A 123 3.91 8.99 -0.40
CA CYS A 123 4.92 9.41 0.57
C CYS A 123 6.36 9.43 0.01
N VAL A 124 6.62 8.82 -1.16
CA VAL A 124 7.96 8.86 -1.78
C VAL A 124 8.33 10.26 -2.31
N GLN A 125 7.39 11.19 -2.41
CA GLN A 125 7.66 12.57 -2.84
C GLN A 125 8.50 13.37 -1.81
N LYS A 126 8.53 12.94 -0.53
CA LYS A 126 9.40 13.45 0.54
C LYS A 126 10.12 12.28 1.22
N PRO A 127 11.12 11.67 0.60
CA PRO A 127 11.72 10.43 1.07
C PRO A 127 12.63 10.69 2.29
N LEU A 128 12.30 10.05 3.41
CA LEU A 128 13.08 10.06 4.66
C LEU A 128 13.35 8.65 5.18
N LEU A 129 12.71 7.63 4.59
CA LEU A 129 12.70 6.26 5.08
C LEU A 129 13.26 5.30 4.03
N ALA A 130 13.84 4.19 4.50
CA ALA A 130 14.47 3.21 3.61
C ALA A 130 13.55 2.69 2.50
N PHE A 131 12.29 2.39 2.82
CA PHE A 131 11.35 1.88 1.82
C PHE A 131 10.97 2.91 0.76
N GLN A 132 10.97 4.19 1.10
CA GLN A 132 10.71 5.27 0.15
C GLN A 132 11.87 5.41 -0.85
N HIS A 133 13.11 5.34 -0.36
CA HIS A 133 14.30 5.35 -1.22
C HIS A 133 14.37 4.11 -2.11
N ALA A 134 14.04 2.92 -1.58
CA ALA A 134 14.00 1.68 -2.36
C ALA A 134 12.95 1.75 -3.49
N LYS A 135 11.74 2.24 -3.21
CA LYS A 135 10.70 2.46 -4.24
C LYS A 135 11.16 3.45 -5.30
N LEU A 136 11.71 4.60 -4.91
CA LEU A 136 12.21 5.59 -5.87
C LEU A 136 13.35 5.06 -6.74
N ALA A 137 14.24 4.24 -6.19
CA ALA A 137 15.29 3.59 -6.95
C ALA A 137 14.72 2.65 -8.02
N PHE A 138 13.68 1.87 -7.69
CA PHE A 138 13.00 1.04 -8.68
C PHE A 138 12.19 1.88 -9.68
N GLU A 139 11.45 2.90 -9.25
CA GLU A 139 10.73 3.79 -10.18
C GLU A 139 11.69 4.37 -11.25
N LYS A 140 12.89 4.80 -10.82
CA LYS A 140 13.92 5.30 -11.75
C LYS A 140 14.36 4.21 -12.73
N ALA A 141 14.59 2.98 -12.28
CA ALA A 141 14.96 1.86 -13.13
C ALA A 141 13.84 1.50 -14.12
N LEU A 142 12.58 1.52 -13.66
CA LEU A 142 11.41 1.27 -14.50
C LEU A 142 11.25 2.32 -15.59
N MET A 143 11.37 3.60 -15.25
CA MET A 143 11.32 4.70 -16.23
C MET A 143 12.41 4.59 -17.30
N ALA A 144 13.59 4.10 -16.94
CA ALA A 144 14.71 3.89 -17.85
C ALA A 144 14.66 2.58 -18.63
N SER A 145 13.66 1.72 -18.39
CA SER A 145 13.63 0.34 -18.89
C SER A 145 13.29 0.19 -20.38
N GLY A 146 12.66 1.19 -20.98
CA GLY A 146 12.11 1.16 -22.34
C GLY A 146 10.71 0.54 -22.42
N LEU A 147 10.14 0.05 -21.31
CA LEU A 147 8.73 -0.38 -21.24
C LEU A 147 7.81 0.82 -21.10
N THR A 148 6.55 0.68 -21.54
CA THR A 148 5.50 1.64 -21.19
C THR A 148 5.18 1.46 -19.71
N TYR A 149 5.61 2.42 -18.89
CA TYR A 149 5.40 2.36 -17.45
C TYR A 149 4.18 3.17 -17.01
N ILE A 150 3.57 2.75 -15.91
CA ILE A 150 2.56 3.49 -15.18
C ILE A 150 2.89 3.36 -13.68
N ILE A 151 3.22 4.45 -13.01
CA ILE A 151 3.57 4.46 -11.60
C ILE A 151 2.43 5.08 -10.81
N VAL A 152 1.67 4.27 -10.09
CA VAL A 152 0.55 4.71 -9.26
C VAL A 152 1.04 5.00 -7.85
N ARG A 153 0.85 6.24 -7.38
CA ARG A 153 1.22 6.69 -6.04
C ARG A 153 -0.04 7.02 -5.23
N PRO A 154 -0.67 6.01 -4.62
CA PRO A 154 -1.88 6.23 -3.82
C PRO A 154 -1.58 6.96 -2.51
N THR A 155 -2.61 7.59 -2.00
CA THR A 155 -2.67 8.18 -0.66
C THR A 155 -2.85 7.10 0.42
N ALA A 156 -3.56 7.39 1.53
CA ALA A 156 -3.79 6.42 2.58
C ALA A 156 -4.86 5.38 2.19
N PHE A 157 -4.65 4.13 2.58
CA PHE A 157 -5.63 3.05 2.41
C PHE A 157 -6.61 3.01 3.58
N PHE A 158 -7.84 2.62 3.36
CA PHE A 158 -8.85 2.47 4.41
C PHE A 158 -8.38 1.54 5.52
N LYS A 159 -7.76 0.41 5.17
CA LYS A 159 -7.20 -0.55 6.13
C LYS A 159 -6.21 0.09 7.09
N SER A 160 -5.35 0.98 6.62
CA SER A 160 -4.36 1.68 7.45
C SER A 160 -5.01 2.62 8.47
N LEU A 161 -6.22 3.10 8.19
CA LEU A 161 -6.97 4.03 9.05
C LEU A 161 -7.96 3.32 9.99
N SER A 162 -8.13 2.00 9.87
CA SER A 162 -9.03 1.22 10.74
C SER A 162 -8.49 1.01 12.16
N GLY A 163 -7.25 1.42 12.42
CA GLY A 163 -6.47 1.11 13.62
C GLY A 163 -7.14 1.39 14.95
N GLN A 164 -7.93 2.43 15.00
CA GLN A 164 -8.54 2.87 16.25
C GLN A 164 -10.02 2.50 16.42
N LEU A 165 -10.61 1.84 15.39
CA LEU A 165 -12.02 1.45 15.39
C LEU A 165 -12.41 0.67 16.67
N GLU A 166 -11.72 -0.44 16.93
CA GLU A 166 -11.99 -1.28 18.12
C GLU A 166 -11.72 -0.57 19.45
N ARG A 167 -10.76 0.36 19.45
CA ARG A 167 -10.47 1.19 20.61
C ARG A 167 -11.63 2.09 20.94
N VAL A 168 -12.20 2.76 19.94
CA VAL A 168 -13.34 3.69 20.09
C VAL A 168 -14.63 2.92 20.39
N LYS A 169 -14.87 1.75 19.76
CA LYS A 169 -15.99 0.85 20.10
C LYS A 169 -16.00 0.52 21.61
N LYS A 170 -14.82 0.21 22.17
CA LYS A 170 -14.63 -0.08 23.61
C LYS A 170 -14.70 1.18 24.51
N GLY A 171 -15.12 2.33 23.99
CA GLY A 171 -15.27 3.59 24.74
C GLY A 171 -13.97 4.27 25.14
N LYS A 172 -12.82 3.86 24.55
CA LYS A 172 -11.52 4.51 24.81
C LYS A 172 -11.36 5.76 23.92
N PRO A 173 -10.57 6.78 24.36
CA PRO A 173 -10.31 7.95 23.55
C PRO A 173 -9.61 7.59 22.23
N PHE A 174 -9.90 8.32 21.15
CA PHE A 174 -9.14 8.25 19.90
C PHE A 174 -7.76 8.90 20.12
N LEU A 175 -6.68 8.22 19.69
CA LEU A 175 -5.33 8.75 19.82
C LEU A 175 -5.02 9.69 18.64
N ILE A 176 -4.49 10.86 18.96
CA ILE A 176 -4.04 11.85 17.96
C ILE A 176 -2.61 12.30 18.30
N PHE A 177 -1.82 12.59 17.29
CA PHE A 177 -0.54 13.28 17.48
C PHE A 177 -0.76 14.78 17.48
N GLY A 178 -0.12 15.49 18.43
CA GLY A 178 -0.33 16.92 18.61
C GLY A 178 -1.81 17.26 18.83
N ASN A 179 -2.35 18.18 18.03
CA ASN A 179 -3.76 18.56 18.04
C ASN A 179 -4.65 17.64 17.15
N GLY A 180 -4.06 16.70 16.39
CA GLY A 180 -4.75 15.84 15.45
C GLY A 180 -5.01 16.46 14.07
N GLU A 181 -4.41 17.61 13.79
CA GLU A 181 -4.52 18.37 12.54
C GLU A 181 -3.17 18.56 11.83
N LEU A 182 -2.11 17.89 12.34
CA LEU A 182 -0.77 17.98 11.76
C LEU A 182 -0.69 17.39 10.35
N THR A 183 -1.56 16.44 10.05
CA THR A 183 -1.57 15.72 8.78
C THR A 183 -2.99 15.56 8.24
N ALA A 184 -3.09 15.39 6.93
CA ALA A 184 -4.34 15.05 6.27
C ALA A 184 -4.11 14.02 5.16
N CYS A 185 -5.16 13.32 4.75
CA CYS A 185 -5.15 12.40 3.61
C CYS A 185 -6.50 12.37 2.90
N LYS A 186 -6.50 11.93 1.63
CA LYS A 186 -7.70 11.55 0.87
C LYS A 186 -7.74 10.02 0.78
N PRO A 187 -8.34 9.31 1.76
CA PRO A 187 -8.30 7.85 1.80
C PRO A 187 -8.95 7.23 0.58
N ILE A 188 -8.36 6.13 0.07
CA ILE A 188 -8.91 5.37 -1.06
C ILE A 188 -9.22 3.93 -0.63
N SER A 189 -10.35 3.38 -1.11
CA SER A 189 -10.71 1.99 -0.88
C SER A 189 -9.84 1.05 -1.71
N ASP A 190 -9.74 -0.21 -1.26
CA ASP A 190 -8.99 -1.25 -1.98
C ASP A 190 -9.60 -1.50 -3.37
N ASP A 191 -10.95 -1.52 -3.48
CA ASP A 191 -11.65 -1.78 -4.73
C ASP A 191 -11.54 -0.59 -5.71
N ASP A 192 -11.69 0.65 -5.25
CA ASP A 192 -11.53 1.83 -6.10
C ASP A 192 -10.09 1.92 -6.63
N LEU A 193 -9.08 1.63 -5.78
CA LEU A 193 -7.69 1.62 -6.21
C LEU A 193 -7.41 0.46 -7.18
N GLY A 194 -7.95 -0.73 -6.93
CA GLY A 194 -7.84 -1.88 -7.83
C GLY A 194 -8.43 -1.58 -9.22
N ASN A 195 -9.60 -0.93 -9.26
CA ASN A 195 -10.24 -0.49 -10.50
C ASN A 195 -9.42 0.58 -11.23
N PHE A 196 -8.84 1.54 -10.49
CA PHE A 196 -7.95 2.55 -11.07
C PHE A 196 -6.71 1.91 -11.71
N ILE A 197 -6.04 0.99 -10.99
CA ILE A 197 -4.85 0.28 -11.48
C ILE A 197 -5.17 -0.52 -12.74
N ALA A 198 -6.26 -1.29 -12.73
CA ALA A 198 -6.68 -2.07 -13.90
C ALA A 198 -7.00 -1.17 -15.10
N GLY A 199 -7.71 -0.08 -14.90
CA GLY A 199 -8.05 0.89 -15.94
C GLY A 199 -6.84 1.61 -16.55
N CYS A 200 -5.70 1.67 -15.85
CA CYS A 200 -4.48 2.28 -16.38
C CYS A 200 -3.92 1.55 -17.61
N LEU A 201 -4.16 0.26 -17.76
CA LEU A 201 -3.68 -0.52 -18.91
C LEU A 201 -4.39 -0.15 -20.22
N GLN A 202 -5.64 0.31 -20.14
CA GLN A 202 -6.50 0.62 -21.29
C GLN A 202 -6.54 2.11 -21.64
N ASP A 203 -5.93 2.96 -20.82
CA ASP A 203 -5.96 4.41 -20.97
C ASP A 203 -4.58 4.96 -21.40
N PRO A 204 -4.38 5.25 -22.70
CA PRO A 204 -3.09 5.76 -23.19
C PRO A 204 -2.65 7.08 -22.54
N SER A 205 -3.58 7.89 -22.01
CA SER A 205 -3.24 9.15 -21.35
C SER A 205 -2.48 8.94 -20.03
N LYS A 206 -2.53 7.74 -19.48
CA LYS A 206 -1.83 7.34 -18.24
C LYS A 206 -0.47 6.67 -18.50
N HIS A 207 -0.15 6.39 -19.76
CA HIS A 207 1.10 5.74 -20.13
C HIS A 207 2.29 6.69 -19.94
N ASN A 208 3.38 6.15 -19.41
CA ASN A 208 4.62 6.88 -19.07
C ASN A 208 4.37 8.03 -18.08
N GLN A 209 3.45 7.81 -17.14
CA GLN A 209 3.07 8.79 -16.13
C GLN A 209 3.31 8.27 -14.69
N ILE A 210 3.55 9.23 -13.80
CA ILE A 210 3.48 9.05 -12.36
C ILE A 210 2.15 9.65 -11.90
N LEU A 211 1.30 8.81 -11.33
CA LEU A 211 -0.10 9.11 -11.05
C LEU A 211 -0.35 9.13 -9.53
N PRO A 212 -0.31 10.30 -8.88
CA PRO A 212 -0.84 10.42 -7.55
C PRO A 212 -2.36 10.20 -7.58
N ILE A 213 -2.91 9.49 -6.59
CA ILE A 213 -4.34 9.19 -6.55
C ILE A 213 -4.83 9.02 -5.12
N GLY A 214 -5.95 9.69 -4.79
CA GLY A 214 -6.71 9.53 -3.56
C GLY A 214 -8.12 9.05 -3.83
N GLY A 215 -8.86 8.79 -2.76
CA GLY A 215 -10.28 8.46 -2.83
C GLY A 215 -11.17 9.68 -2.96
N PRO A 216 -12.50 9.48 -3.05
CA PRO A 216 -13.48 10.55 -3.17
C PRO A 216 -13.62 11.35 -1.86
N GLY A 217 -14.14 12.55 -2.00
CA GLY A 217 -14.40 13.46 -0.89
C GLY A 217 -13.22 14.37 -0.53
N PRO A 218 -13.39 15.19 0.50
CA PRO A 218 -12.36 16.11 0.97
C PRO A 218 -11.19 15.37 1.65
N ALA A 219 -10.04 16.02 1.73
CA ALA A 219 -8.98 15.56 2.62
C ALA A 219 -9.44 15.63 4.07
N MET A 220 -9.05 14.63 4.88
CA MET A 220 -9.45 14.60 6.30
C MET A 220 -8.27 14.35 7.23
N THR A 221 -8.33 15.02 8.36
CA THR A 221 -7.36 14.94 9.46
C THR A 221 -7.68 13.76 10.40
N PRO A 222 -6.72 13.28 11.22
CA PRO A 222 -6.99 12.32 12.28
C PRO A 222 -8.06 12.77 13.28
N ARG A 223 -8.18 14.09 13.57
CA ARG A 223 -9.21 14.64 14.44
C ARG A 223 -10.61 14.46 13.83
N GLU A 224 -10.76 14.77 12.54
CA GLU A 224 -12.03 14.60 11.83
C GLU A 224 -12.43 13.13 11.73
N GLN A 225 -11.47 12.22 11.43
CA GLN A 225 -11.70 10.78 11.43
C GLN A 225 -12.23 10.29 12.80
N GLY A 226 -11.58 10.70 13.88
CA GLY A 226 -12.00 10.36 15.24
C GLY A 226 -13.37 10.93 15.59
N ALA A 227 -13.64 12.20 15.28
CA ALA A 227 -14.93 12.84 15.52
C ALA A 227 -16.07 12.10 14.83
N TYR A 228 -15.86 11.70 13.56
CA TYR A 228 -16.84 10.96 12.79
C TYR A 228 -17.10 9.56 13.37
N LEU A 229 -16.06 8.83 13.80
CA LEU A 229 -16.23 7.53 14.46
C LEU A 229 -17.08 7.64 15.73
N PHE A 230 -16.88 8.68 16.55
CA PHE A 230 -17.71 8.92 17.72
C PHE A 230 -19.13 9.29 17.35
N GLN A 231 -19.35 10.08 16.31
CA GLN A 231 -20.66 10.42 15.77
C GLN A 231 -21.44 9.18 15.35
N LEU A 232 -20.83 8.26 14.59
CA LEU A 232 -21.42 6.98 14.18
C LEU A 232 -21.84 6.11 15.36
N LEU A 233 -21.12 6.20 16.47
CA LEU A 233 -21.43 5.46 17.71
C LEU A 233 -22.42 6.20 18.63
N GLY A 234 -22.90 7.38 18.26
CA GLY A 234 -23.77 8.21 19.12
C GLY A 234 -23.07 8.68 20.40
N LYS A 235 -21.73 8.84 20.39
CA LYS A 235 -20.92 9.20 21.55
C LYS A 235 -20.26 10.56 21.40
N THR A 236 -20.05 11.27 22.51
CA THR A 236 -19.26 12.51 22.53
C THR A 236 -17.81 12.22 22.18
N PRO A 237 -17.18 12.96 21.25
CA PRO A 237 -15.79 12.78 20.86
C PRO A 237 -14.82 12.92 22.04
N ARG A 238 -13.93 11.95 22.20
CA ARG A 238 -12.89 11.93 23.23
C ARG A 238 -11.54 11.64 22.60
N PHE A 239 -10.61 12.56 22.75
CA PHE A 239 -9.26 12.46 22.18
C PHE A 239 -8.21 12.36 23.27
N LYS A 240 -7.14 11.60 22.98
CA LYS A 240 -5.93 11.58 23.81
C LYS A 240 -4.76 11.98 22.91
N SER A 241 -4.21 13.17 23.18
CA SER A 241 -3.03 13.69 22.48
C SER A 241 -1.78 12.92 22.91
N VAL A 242 -0.94 12.60 21.92
CA VAL A 242 0.40 12.05 22.08
C VAL A 242 1.38 13.05 21.49
N PRO A 243 2.35 13.55 22.27
CA PRO A 243 3.38 14.46 21.76
C PRO A 243 4.24 13.75 20.70
N VAL A 244 4.47 14.40 19.55
CA VAL A 244 5.36 13.84 18.49
C VAL A 244 6.77 13.59 19.03
N GLY A 245 7.28 14.48 19.90
CA GLY A 245 8.59 14.34 20.53
C GLY A 245 8.78 13.05 21.34
N LEU A 246 7.69 12.40 21.79
CA LEU A 246 7.78 11.07 22.40
C LEU A 246 8.35 10.04 21.41
N LEU A 247 7.95 10.11 20.14
CA LEU A 247 8.50 9.24 19.08
C LEU A 247 9.98 9.54 18.85
N ASP A 248 10.40 10.81 18.90
CA ASP A 248 11.81 11.19 18.75
C ASP A 248 12.68 10.60 19.87
N VAL A 249 12.21 10.61 21.12
CA VAL A 249 12.89 9.95 22.25
C VAL A 249 12.99 8.44 22.05
N ILE A 250 11.89 7.79 21.66
CA ILE A 250 11.87 6.34 21.39
C ILE A 250 12.85 5.98 20.26
N ILE A 251 12.82 6.73 19.17
CA ILE A 251 13.73 6.54 18.02
C ILE A 251 15.19 6.70 18.47
N GLY A 252 15.49 7.73 19.26
CA GLY A 252 16.83 7.99 19.79
C GLY A 252 17.35 6.81 20.62
N LEU A 253 16.57 6.36 21.60
CA LEU A 253 16.92 5.23 22.46
C LEU A 253 17.10 3.93 21.68
N LEU A 254 16.14 3.59 20.82
CA LEU A 254 16.20 2.37 19.99
C LEU A 254 17.36 2.42 18.99
N SER A 255 17.73 3.60 18.46
CA SER A 255 18.83 3.76 17.53
C SER A 255 20.19 3.55 18.21
N VAL A 256 20.35 3.95 19.48
CA VAL A 256 21.57 3.69 20.26
C VAL A 256 21.71 2.19 20.54
N VAL A 257 20.66 1.56 21.04
CA VAL A 257 20.63 0.12 21.32
C VAL A 257 20.77 -0.70 20.02
N GLY A 258 20.21 -0.22 18.92
CA GLY A 258 20.26 -0.84 17.60
C GLY A 258 21.66 -0.94 16.99
N LYS A 259 22.66 -0.17 17.50
CA LYS A 259 24.08 -0.33 17.10
C LYS A 259 24.65 -1.69 17.51
N VAL A 260 24.05 -2.31 18.53
CA VAL A 260 24.51 -3.60 19.08
C VAL A 260 23.48 -4.70 18.85
N ILE A 261 22.18 -4.35 18.90
CA ILE A 261 21.08 -5.31 18.80
C ILE A 261 20.27 -5.02 17.51
N PRO A 262 20.40 -5.84 16.43
CA PRO A 262 19.70 -5.61 15.16
C PRO A 262 18.18 -5.47 15.30
N ALA A 263 17.54 -6.26 16.16
CA ALA A 263 16.10 -6.16 16.42
C ALA A 263 15.65 -4.80 16.97
N ALA A 264 16.54 -4.08 17.69
CA ALA A 264 16.25 -2.72 18.15
C ALA A 264 16.37 -1.71 16.99
N ALA A 265 17.28 -1.94 16.04
CA ALA A 265 17.40 -1.13 14.83
C ALA A 265 16.10 -1.23 13.97
N ASP A 266 15.55 -2.43 13.81
CA ASP A 266 14.26 -2.63 13.09
C ASP A 266 13.10 -1.92 13.80
N LYS A 267 13.05 -2.00 15.15
CA LYS A 267 12.05 -1.27 15.94
C LYS A 267 12.23 0.25 15.83
N ALA A 268 13.48 0.75 15.76
CA ALA A 268 13.74 2.16 15.53
C ALA A 268 13.19 2.61 14.15
N GLU A 269 13.37 1.79 13.12
CA GLU A 269 12.83 2.09 11.79
C GLU A 269 11.29 2.09 11.79
N LEU A 270 10.65 1.13 12.43
CA LEU A 270 9.19 1.13 12.59
C LEU A 270 8.70 2.39 13.33
N ALA A 271 9.43 2.84 14.36
CA ALA A 271 9.11 4.09 15.05
C ALA A 271 9.30 5.33 14.15
N ARG A 272 10.32 5.33 13.26
CA ARG A 272 10.51 6.39 12.25
C ARG A 272 9.36 6.40 11.24
N ILE A 273 8.91 5.23 10.80
CA ILE A 273 7.74 5.10 9.91
C ILE A 273 6.49 5.69 10.60
N GLY A 274 6.26 5.34 11.88
CA GLY A 274 5.18 5.92 12.67
C GLY A 274 5.27 7.45 12.78
N ARG A 275 6.46 7.96 13.07
CA ARG A 275 6.73 9.41 13.16
C ARG A 275 6.46 10.11 11.82
N TYR A 276 6.90 9.51 10.71
CA TYR A 276 6.66 10.06 9.38
C TYR A 276 5.16 10.26 9.13
N TYR A 277 4.34 9.23 9.34
CA TYR A 277 2.89 9.32 9.16
C TYR A 277 2.18 10.22 10.20
N ALA A 278 2.82 10.49 11.34
CA ALA A 278 2.32 11.44 12.32
C ALA A 278 2.58 12.91 11.95
N THR A 279 3.52 13.17 11.02
CA THR A 279 3.97 14.54 10.70
C THR A 279 3.87 14.91 9.22
N GLU A 280 3.73 13.93 8.30
CA GLU A 280 3.66 14.16 6.87
C GLU A 280 2.29 13.75 6.32
N SER A 281 1.65 14.63 5.58
CA SER A 281 0.34 14.35 4.95
C SER A 281 0.46 13.40 3.77
N MET A 282 -0.57 12.58 3.57
CA MET A 282 -0.69 11.71 2.39
C MET A 282 -1.53 12.43 1.31
N LEU A 283 -0.98 13.52 0.78
CA LEU A 283 -1.52 14.39 -0.25
C LEU A 283 -0.39 14.77 -1.21
N VAL A 284 -0.72 15.31 -2.37
CA VAL A 284 0.29 15.83 -3.30
C VAL A 284 1.10 16.95 -2.62
N TRP A 285 2.42 16.85 -2.72
CA TRP A 285 3.34 17.89 -2.26
C TRP A 285 3.60 18.90 -3.36
N ASN A 286 3.25 20.15 -3.12
CA ASN A 286 3.59 21.25 -4.01
C ASN A 286 4.95 21.84 -3.63
N ALA A 287 5.97 21.56 -4.46
CA ALA A 287 7.34 21.99 -4.21
C ALA A 287 7.50 23.52 -4.28
N SER A 288 6.66 24.22 -5.04
CA SER A 288 6.73 25.68 -5.20
C SER A 288 6.22 26.40 -3.95
N SER A 289 5.10 25.95 -3.37
CA SER A 289 4.52 26.54 -2.16
C SER A 289 5.06 25.89 -0.87
N GLN A 290 5.81 24.80 -0.97
CA GLN A 290 6.28 24.00 0.19
C GLN A 290 5.13 23.54 1.10
N GLN A 291 3.98 23.18 0.50
CA GLN A 291 2.78 22.78 1.21
C GLN A 291 2.15 21.53 0.55
N TYR A 292 1.37 20.81 1.35
CA TYR A 292 0.52 19.74 0.82
C TYR A 292 -0.73 20.35 0.21
N ASP A 293 -1.05 19.88 -1.00
CA ASP A 293 -2.17 20.37 -1.81
C ASP A 293 -3.33 19.35 -1.79
N ALA A 294 -4.33 19.62 -0.98
CA ALA A 294 -5.50 18.77 -0.87
C ALA A 294 -6.38 18.84 -2.13
N ASP A 295 -6.54 20.03 -2.70
CA ASP A 295 -7.38 20.25 -3.88
C ASP A 295 -6.71 19.72 -5.14
N GLY A 296 -5.38 19.91 -5.27
CA GLY A 296 -4.58 19.36 -6.36
C GLY A 296 -4.32 17.85 -6.22
N THR A 297 -4.73 17.20 -5.13
CA THR A 297 -4.64 15.73 -5.00
C THR A 297 -5.79 15.07 -5.76
N PRO A 298 -5.52 14.33 -6.88
CA PRO A 298 -6.55 13.69 -7.69
C PRO A 298 -7.39 12.69 -6.88
N SER A 299 -8.65 12.53 -7.25
CA SER A 299 -9.58 11.62 -6.60
C SER A 299 -10.13 10.59 -7.59
N HIS A 300 -10.34 9.36 -7.12
CA HIS A 300 -10.97 8.29 -7.89
C HIS A 300 -11.87 7.43 -7.02
N GLY A 301 -12.93 6.88 -7.63
CA GLY A 301 -13.83 5.96 -6.98
C GLY A 301 -15.08 6.60 -6.39
N ARG A 302 -15.79 5.82 -5.59
CA ARG A 302 -17.09 6.21 -5.02
C ARG A 302 -17.18 5.96 -3.52
N GLN A 303 -16.41 4.99 -2.99
CA GLN A 303 -16.49 4.59 -1.60
C GLN A 303 -15.69 5.54 -0.72
N THR A 304 -16.34 6.17 0.26
CA THR A 304 -15.66 7.02 1.25
C THR A 304 -15.22 6.20 2.47
N LEU A 305 -14.20 6.70 3.19
CA LEU A 305 -13.79 6.10 4.47
C LEU A 305 -14.95 6.13 5.48
N LEU A 306 -15.82 7.12 5.38
CA LEU A 306 -16.96 7.28 6.27
C LEU A 306 -17.97 6.16 6.08
N ASP A 307 -18.26 5.79 4.82
CA ASP A 307 -19.13 4.64 4.49
C ASP A 307 -18.51 3.35 4.99
N ALA A 308 -17.19 3.17 4.81
CA ALA A 308 -16.47 2.01 5.29
C ALA A 308 -16.52 1.90 6.83
N TYR A 309 -16.35 2.99 7.56
CA TYR A 309 -16.50 3.00 9.03
C TYR A 309 -17.91 2.59 9.47
N ALA A 310 -18.95 3.07 8.78
CA ALA A 310 -20.32 2.69 9.07
C ALA A 310 -20.54 1.18 8.89
N ALA A 311 -20.09 0.61 7.76
CA ALA A 311 -20.17 -0.83 7.46
C ALA A 311 -19.38 -1.67 8.48
N TRP A 312 -18.14 -1.28 8.81
CA TRP A 312 -17.30 -2.00 9.79
C TRP A 312 -17.87 -1.99 11.21
N LEU A 313 -18.56 -0.93 11.59
CA LEU A 313 -19.24 -0.86 12.88
C LEU A 313 -20.41 -1.83 12.96
N GLN A 314 -21.05 -2.14 11.83
CA GLN A 314 -22.11 -3.13 11.69
C GLN A 314 -21.57 -4.57 11.55
N GLY A 315 -20.24 -4.75 11.46
CA GLY A 315 -19.58 -6.05 11.32
C GLY A 315 -19.37 -6.48 9.86
N GLU A 316 -19.64 -5.59 8.90
CA GLU A 316 -19.50 -5.87 7.47
C GLU A 316 -18.08 -5.55 7.01
N GLY A 317 -17.33 -6.55 6.54
CA GLY A 317 -16.05 -6.35 5.84
C GLY A 317 -14.94 -5.70 6.66
N ALA A 318 -14.98 -5.77 7.98
CA ALA A 318 -13.92 -5.18 8.82
C ALA A 318 -12.55 -5.78 8.47
N PRO A 319 -11.52 -4.94 8.18
CA PRO A 319 -10.24 -5.43 7.72
C PRO A 319 -9.53 -6.28 8.78
N ASP A 320 -9.03 -7.46 8.36
CA ASP A 320 -8.14 -8.26 9.22
C ASP A 320 -6.80 -7.54 9.38
N ARG A 321 -6.51 -7.12 10.60
CA ARG A 321 -5.34 -6.31 10.96
C ARG A 321 -4.08 -7.11 11.24
N ARG A 322 -4.15 -8.46 11.26
CA ARG A 322 -3.05 -9.31 11.73
C ARG A 322 -1.73 -9.14 10.97
N GLU A 323 -1.75 -8.57 9.77
CA GLU A 323 -0.56 -8.45 8.93
C GLU A 323 0.02 -7.02 8.80
N HIS A 324 -0.69 -5.96 9.25
CA HIS A 324 -0.27 -4.56 9.03
C HIS A 324 -0.60 -3.63 10.20
N ALA A 325 -0.48 -4.08 11.44
CA ALA A 325 -0.66 -3.22 12.60
C ALA A 325 0.58 -2.34 12.81
N VAL A 326 0.66 -1.22 12.10
CA VAL A 326 1.67 -0.17 12.37
C VAL A 326 1.19 0.79 13.46
N PHE A 327 -0.12 0.82 13.76
CA PHE A 327 -0.75 1.62 14.82
C PHE A 327 -1.86 0.86 15.55
#